data_1a618618acffaa2ffdb160e7a9e8d008
#
_entry.id   1a618618acffaa2ffdb160e7a9e8d008
#
_cell.length_a   1.000
_cell.length_b   1.000
_cell.length_c   1.000
_cell.angle_alpha   90.00
_cell.angle_beta   90.00
_cell.angle_gamma   90.00
#
_symmetry.space_group_name_H-M   'P 1'
#
loop_
_entity.id
_entity.type
_entity.pdbx_description
1 polymer ?
#
loop_
_entity_poly.entity_id
_entity_poly.type
_entity_poly.pdbx_seq_one_letter_code
_entity_poly.pdbx_strand_id
1 'polypeptide(L)'
;YESTVYPGVTEEECLPVVEKVSGLKYNIDFFAGYSPERINPGDKEHTVEKIKKVTSGSTPETADIVDAVYNSVLVNGTHKAPTIKVAEASKIIENSQRDVNIAFMNELAKIFNAMGIDTNDVIEAASSKWNFIKLKPGLVGGHCISVDPYYLIQKAQVYGVLPRIMSAARRLNDGMGDYVANQVIKLMNKKGVLVKDSKILILGITFKENCPDIRNTKIVDIYSTLNEYSSNIVVYDPWADSEKVFREYGIRVINNDIDDLQEKFDAVVLGVAHSQFKNIDVRRFLSHGYGVVYDVKGVLGTEAIDGRL
;
A
#
# COMPACT_ATOMS: atom_id res chain seq x y z
N TYR A 1 -13.34 21.64 0.83
CA TYR A 1 -12.22 20.80 1.24
C TYR A 1 -12.34 19.42 0.58
N GLU A 2 -11.18 18.81 0.22
CA GLU A 2 -11.17 17.51 -0.49
C GLU A 2 -10.13 16.53 0.06
N SER A 3 -9.15 16.99 0.87
CA SER A 3 -8.10 16.14 1.42
C SER A 3 -8.65 15.06 2.34
N THR A 4 -8.02 13.88 2.34
CA THR A 4 -8.32 12.82 3.32
C THR A 4 -7.87 13.26 4.70
N VAL A 5 -8.81 13.26 5.65
CA VAL A 5 -8.61 13.69 7.03
C VAL A 5 -9.41 12.83 8.00
N TYR A 6 -9.11 12.92 9.29
CA TYR A 6 -9.98 12.31 10.32
C TYR A 6 -11.26 13.14 10.51
N PRO A 7 -12.35 12.54 11.02
CA PRO A 7 -13.60 13.25 11.24
C PRO A 7 -13.45 14.45 12.17
N GLY A 8 -13.90 15.62 11.70
CA GLY A 8 -13.88 16.89 12.43
C GLY A 8 -12.77 17.86 12.01
N VAL A 9 -11.79 17.46 11.21
CA VAL A 9 -10.68 18.34 10.81
C VAL A 9 -11.17 19.62 10.15
N THR A 10 -12.10 19.51 9.20
CA THR A 10 -12.62 20.68 8.50
C THR A 10 -13.21 21.69 9.50
N GLU A 11 -14.12 21.23 10.36
CA GLU A 11 -14.87 22.12 11.26
C GLU A 11 -14.11 22.51 12.53
N GLU A 12 -13.26 21.62 13.08
CA GLU A 12 -12.58 21.83 14.36
C GLU A 12 -11.20 22.47 14.21
N GLU A 13 -10.51 22.24 13.06
CA GLU A 13 -9.15 22.72 12.85
C GLU A 13 -9.06 23.78 11.74
N CYS A 14 -9.65 23.51 10.56
CA CYS A 14 -9.46 24.37 9.41
C CYS A 14 -10.30 25.66 9.48
N LEU A 15 -11.60 25.53 9.78
CA LEU A 15 -12.49 26.69 9.78
C LEU A 15 -12.19 27.73 10.86
N PRO A 16 -11.77 27.37 12.09
CA PRO A 16 -11.31 28.35 13.07
C PRO A 16 -10.11 29.18 12.59
N VAL A 17 -9.21 28.59 11.78
CA VAL A 17 -8.10 29.33 11.18
C VAL A 17 -8.62 30.34 10.14
N VAL A 18 -9.58 29.93 9.30
CA VAL A 18 -10.22 30.82 8.33
C VAL A 18 -10.90 31.99 9.03
N GLU A 19 -11.70 31.75 10.08
CA GLU A 19 -12.33 32.81 10.87
C GLU A 19 -11.31 33.77 11.45
N LYS A 20 -10.26 33.21 12.07
CA LYS A 20 -9.20 34.05 12.70
C LYS A 20 -8.47 34.93 11.71
N VAL A 21 -8.19 34.42 10.51
CA VAL A 21 -7.41 35.16 9.50
C VAL A 21 -8.28 36.15 8.72
N SER A 22 -9.50 35.78 8.38
CA SER A 22 -10.40 36.61 7.57
C SER A 22 -11.22 37.60 8.39
N GLY A 23 -11.47 37.30 9.66
CA GLY A 23 -12.42 38.08 10.50
C GLY A 23 -13.89 37.72 10.20
N LEU A 24 -14.15 36.83 9.27
CA LEU A 24 -15.50 36.36 8.91
C LEU A 24 -15.98 35.25 9.86
N LYS A 25 -17.29 35.08 9.98
CA LYS A 25 -17.91 34.07 10.84
C LYS A 25 -18.46 32.90 10.03
N TYR A 26 -18.08 31.70 10.43
CA TYR A 26 -18.55 30.44 9.85
C TYR A 26 -20.07 30.28 9.98
N ASN A 27 -20.72 29.81 8.90
CA ASN A 27 -22.16 29.69 8.75
C ASN A 27 -22.97 31.00 8.85
N ILE A 28 -22.28 32.14 8.76
CA ILE A 28 -22.91 33.48 8.67
C ILE A 28 -22.36 34.19 7.44
N ASP A 29 -21.06 34.49 7.41
CA ASP A 29 -20.41 35.22 6.35
C ASP A 29 -19.78 34.30 5.28
N PHE A 30 -19.44 33.07 5.65
CA PHE A 30 -18.97 32.05 4.73
C PHE A 30 -19.44 30.65 5.15
N PHE A 31 -19.45 29.74 4.19
CA PHE A 31 -19.91 28.36 4.35
C PHE A 31 -18.84 27.41 3.85
N ALA A 32 -18.89 26.15 4.29
CA ALA A 32 -17.91 25.14 3.92
C ALA A 32 -18.58 23.86 3.38
N GLY A 33 -17.90 23.24 2.45
CA GLY A 33 -18.24 21.89 1.97
C GLY A 33 -17.05 20.97 2.01
N TYR A 34 -17.32 19.69 2.07
CA TYR A 34 -16.32 18.64 2.00
C TYR A 34 -16.74 17.55 1.02
N SER A 35 -15.81 17.16 0.16
CA SER A 35 -16.00 16.09 -0.80
C SER A 35 -14.67 15.33 -0.98
N PRO A 36 -14.48 14.15 -0.36
CA PRO A 36 -13.20 13.47 -0.34
C PRO A 36 -12.71 13.04 -1.72
N GLU A 37 -11.39 13.04 -1.90
CA GLU A 37 -10.77 12.46 -3.08
C GLU A 37 -10.81 10.92 -3.01
N ARG A 38 -11.29 10.28 -4.07
CA ARG A 38 -11.46 8.83 -4.16
C ARG A 38 -10.78 8.21 -5.39
N ILE A 39 -10.02 9.00 -6.17
CA ILE A 39 -9.30 8.50 -7.33
C ILE A 39 -8.16 7.57 -6.88
N ASN A 40 -8.03 6.45 -7.59
CA ASN A 40 -6.87 5.57 -7.46
C ASN A 40 -5.89 5.92 -8.59
N PRO A 41 -4.71 6.51 -8.29
CA PRO A 41 -3.73 6.85 -9.32
C PRO A 41 -3.36 5.65 -10.18
N GLY A 42 -3.44 5.84 -11.51
CA GLY A 42 -3.20 4.78 -12.50
C GLY A 42 -4.42 3.96 -12.90
N ASP A 43 -5.57 4.14 -12.24
CA ASP A 43 -6.83 3.54 -12.67
C ASP A 43 -7.42 4.35 -13.84
N LYS A 44 -7.54 3.69 -14.99
CA LYS A 44 -8.06 4.29 -16.22
C LYS A 44 -9.58 4.10 -16.40
N GLU A 45 -10.15 3.23 -15.60
CA GLU A 45 -11.59 2.91 -15.65
C GLU A 45 -12.39 3.81 -14.72
N HIS A 46 -11.91 4.00 -13.47
CA HIS A 46 -12.55 4.81 -12.45
C HIS A 46 -11.98 6.24 -12.43
N THR A 47 -12.22 6.97 -13.53
CA THR A 47 -11.81 8.38 -13.66
C THR A 47 -12.65 9.29 -12.77
N VAL A 48 -12.22 10.54 -12.60
CA VAL A 48 -12.95 11.56 -11.82
C VAL A 48 -14.43 11.67 -12.22
N GLU A 49 -14.71 11.61 -13.51
CA GLU A 49 -16.09 11.73 -14.03
C GLU A 49 -16.96 10.49 -13.73
N LYS A 50 -16.31 9.31 -13.60
CA LYS A 50 -17.02 8.03 -13.42
C LYS A 50 -17.13 7.56 -11.98
N ILE A 51 -16.35 8.12 -11.06
CA ILE A 51 -16.49 7.78 -9.65
C ILE A 51 -17.74 8.43 -9.05
N LYS A 52 -18.38 7.74 -8.11
CA LYS A 52 -19.42 8.35 -7.29
C LYS A 52 -18.75 9.11 -6.15
N LYS A 53 -18.83 10.45 -6.13
CA LYS A 53 -18.28 11.24 -5.04
C LYS A 53 -19.24 11.36 -3.86
N VAL A 54 -18.66 11.45 -2.66
CA VAL A 54 -19.39 11.86 -1.46
C VAL A 54 -19.35 13.38 -1.38
N THR A 55 -20.47 14.03 -1.12
CA THR A 55 -20.59 15.48 -0.95
C THR A 55 -21.20 15.81 0.40
N SER A 56 -20.86 16.97 0.96
CA SER A 56 -21.46 17.46 2.20
C SER A 56 -21.30 18.97 2.30
N GLY A 57 -22.09 19.58 3.16
CA GLY A 57 -22.03 21.03 3.42
C GLY A 57 -22.29 21.34 4.88
N SER A 58 -21.90 22.54 5.28
CA SER A 58 -22.07 23.06 6.64
C SER A 58 -23.53 23.39 6.99
N THR A 59 -24.33 23.66 5.98
CA THR A 59 -25.80 23.79 6.07
C THR A 59 -26.47 22.96 4.98
N PRO A 60 -27.77 22.66 5.07
CA PRO A 60 -28.49 21.96 4.00
C PRO A 60 -28.36 22.66 2.65
N GLU A 61 -28.47 23.98 2.60
CA GLU A 61 -28.37 24.78 1.38
C GLU A 61 -26.96 24.71 0.80
N THR A 62 -25.95 24.77 1.64
CA THR A 62 -24.54 24.60 1.22
C THR A 62 -24.29 23.20 0.68
N ALA A 63 -24.83 22.17 1.33
CA ALA A 63 -24.73 20.79 0.86
C ALA A 63 -25.39 20.63 -0.53
N ASP A 64 -26.53 21.27 -0.78
CA ASP A 64 -27.20 21.25 -2.09
C ASP A 64 -26.37 21.94 -3.17
N ILE A 65 -25.75 23.08 -2.86
CA ILE A 65 -24.86 23.80 -3.78
C ILE A 65 -23.63 22.93 -4.12
N VAL A 66 -22.95 22.40 -3.11
CA VAL A 66 -21.77 21.54 -3.30
C VAL A 66 -22.15 20.31 -4.13
N ASP A 67 -23.27 19.68 -3.81
CA ASP A 67 -23.78 18.51 -4.52
C ASP A 67 -24.08 18.83 -5.99
N ALA A 68 -24.73 19.96 -6.28
CA ALA A 68 -25.03 20.42 -7.63
C ALA A 68 -23.77 20.68 -8.45
N VAL A 69 -22.72 21.29 -7.84
CA VAL A 69 -21.43 21.53 -8.50
C VAL A 69 -20.80 20.21 -8.94
N TYR A 70 -20.69 19.24 -8.04
CA TYR A 70 -20.11 17.95 -8.40
C TYR A 70 -20.97 17.15 -9.40
N ASN A 71 -22.28 17.15 -9.26
CA ASN A 71 -23.19 16.49 -10.21
C ASN A 71 -23.12 17.08 -11.62
N SER A 72 -22.68 18.34 -11.78
CA SER A 72 -22.54 18.94 -13.10
C SER A 72 -21.41 18.33 -13.94
N VAL A 73 -20.46 17.62 -13.32
CA VAL A 73 -19.30 17.01 -13.97
C VAL A 73 -19.21 15.49 -13.83
N LEU A 74 -20.01 14.89 -12.93
CA LEU A 74 -19.95 13.45 -12.63
C LEU A 74 -21.05 12.68 -13.37
N VAL A 75 -20.66 11.62 -14.08
CA VAL A 75 -21.59 10.74 -14.79
C VAL A 75 -22.38 9.85 -13.82
N ASN A 76 -21.74 9.35 -12.76
CA ASN A 76 -22.35 8.42 -11.80
C ASN A 76 -22.91 9.13 -10.56
N GLY A 77 -22.99 10.46 -10.60
CA GLY A 77 -23.58 11.28 -9.56
C GLY A 77 -22.82 11.28 -8.24
N THR A 78 -23.50 11.71 -7.21
CA THR A 78 -22.97 11.90 -5.86
C THR A 78 -23.71 11.06 -4.83
N HIS A 79 -23.14 11.00 -3.63
CA HIS A 79 -23.83 10.60 -2.40
C HIS A 79 -23.72 11.77 -1.41
N LYS A 80 -24.83 12.45 -1.17
CA LYS A 80 -24.87 13.56 -0.22
C LYS A 80 -24.90 13.03 1.20
N ALA A 81 -23.81 13.22 1.93
CA ALA A 81 -23.68 12.85 3.33
C ALA A 81 -24.41 13.87 4.23
N PRO A 82 -24.96 13.45 5.37
CA PRO A 82 -25.72 14.34 6.24
C PRO A 82 -24.89 15.44 6.92
N THR A 83 -23.59 15.23 7.12
CA THR A 83 -22.67 16.19 7.72
C THR A 83 -21.27 16.07 7.12
N ILE A 84 -20.46 17.12 7.28
CA ILE A 84 -19.03 17.12 6.91
C ILE A 84 -18.29 15.98 7.62
N LYS A 85 -18.50 15.79 8.93
CA LYS A 85 -17.87 14.71 9.71
C LYS A 85 -18.20 13.31 9.19
N VAL A 86 -19.41 13.08 8.71
CA VAL A 86 -19.79 11.80 8.10
C VAL A 86 -19.07 11.59 6.77
N ALA A 87 -18.94 12.63 5.96
CA ALA A 87 -18.22 12.54 4.69
C ALA A 87 -16.70 12.29 4.93
N GLU A 88 -16.09 12.96 5.90
CA GLU A 88 -14.70 12.70 6.33
C GLU A 88 -14.54 11.26 6.83
N ALA A 89 -15.44 10.80 7.70
CA ALA A 89 -15.42 9.43 8.23
C ALA A 89 -15.54 8.39 7.12
N SER A 90 -16.40 8.61 6.13
CA SER A 90 -16.61 7.66 5.03
C SER A 90 -15.33 7.38 4.25
N LYS A 91 -14.52 8.40 4.01
CA LYS A 91 -13.25 8.26 3.28
C LYS A 91 -12.21 7.49 4.08
N ILE A 92 -12.04 7.83 5.34
CA ILE A 92 -10.97 7.22 6.15
C ILE A 92 -11.25 5.74 6.45
N ILE A 93 -12.53 5.34 6.57
CA ILE A 93 -12.87 3.92 6.79
C ILE A 93 -12.65 3.05 5.55
N GLU A 94 -12.75 3.59 4.32
CA GLU A 94 -12.44 2.85 3.09
C GLU A 94 -11.02 2.30 3.10
N ASN A 95 -10.04 3.13 3.48
CA ASN A 95 -8.64 2.75 3.57
C ASN A 95 -8.35 1.91 4.82
N SER A 96 -8.96 2.25 5.96
CA SER A 96 -8.80 1.47 7.21
C SER A 96 -9.35 0.05 7.08
N GLN A 97 -10.50 -0.12 6.43
CA GLN A 97 -11.07 -1.45 6.16
C GLN A 97 -10.13 -2.29 5.29
N ARG A 98 -9.57 -1.68 4.23
CA ARG A 98 -8.63 -2.37 3.34
C ARG A 98 -7.37 -2.78 4.09
N ASP A 99 -6.83 -1.90 4.91
CA ASP A 99 -5.66 -2.17 5.74
C ASP A 99 -5.88 -3.34 6.70
N VAL A 100 -6.99 -3.35 7.43
CA VAL A 100 -7.37 -4.44 8.35
C VAL A 100 -7.55 -5.77 7.60
N ASN A 101 -8.17 -5.74 6.45
CA ASN A 101 -8.40 -6.93 5.64
C ASN A 101 -7.09 -7.50 5.08
N ILE A 102 -6.15 -6.65 4.65
CA ILE A 102 -4.82 -7.10 4.22
C ILE A 102 -4.04 -7.65 5.43
N ALA A 103 -4.14 -7.02 6.60
CA ALA A 103 -3.50 -7.53 7.81
C ALA A 103 -3.99 -8.93 8.16
N PHE A 104 -5.29 -9.19 8.05
CA PHE A 104 -5.84 -10.52 8.25
C PHE A 104 -5.24 -11.54 7.27
N MET A 105 -5.13 -11.18 5.98
CA MET A 105 -4.49 -12.06 4.99
C MET A 105 -3.00 -12.27 5.26
N ASN A 106 -2.30 -11.25 5.73
CA ASN A 106 -0.90 -11.34 6.12
C ASN A 106 -0.70 -12.26 7.35
N GLU A 107 -1.60 -12.19 8.32
CA GLU A 107 -1.58 -13.10 9.48
C GLU A 107 -1.80 -14.55 9.04
N LEU A 108 -2.77 -14.79 8.16
CA LEU A 108 -3.01 -16.12 7.59
C LEU A 108 -1.78 -16.63 6.83
N ALA A 109 -1.12 -15.79 6.03
CA ALA A 109 0.11 -16.16 5.32
C ALA A 109 1.22 -16.59 6.30
N LYS A 110 1.38 -15.89 7.42
CA LYS A 110 2.35 -16.29 8.46
C LYS A 110 1.99 -17.61 9.12
N ILE A 111 0.72 -17.85 9.41
CA ILE A 111 0.21 -19.10 9.99
C ILE A 111 0.44 -20.26 9.02
N PHE A 112 -0.02 -20.12 7.77
CA PHE A 112 0.05 -21.19 6.77
C PHE A 112 1.50 -21.50 6.39
N ASN A 113 2.36 -20.48 6.30
CA ASN A 113 3.78 -20.69 6.07
C ASN A 113 4.44 -21.50 7.19
N ALA A 114 4.06 -21.23 8.47
CA ALA A 114 4.53 -22.02 9.60
C ALA A 114 4.02 -23.49 9.57
N MET A 115 2.86 -23.73 8.97
CA MET A 115 2.25 -25.05 8.80
C MET A 115 2.73 -25.76 7.53
N GLY A 116 3.50 -25.11 6.65
CA GLY A 116 3.92 -25.66 5.36
C GLY A 116 2.77 -25.74 4.33
N ILE A 117 1.76 -24.88 4.47
CA ILE A 117 0.61 -24.78 3.57
C ILE A 117 0.78 -23.53 2.68
N ASP A 118 0.48 -23.67 1.41
CA ASP A 118 0.51 -22.52 0.49
C ASP A 118 -0.73 -21.63 0.68
N THR A 119 -0.51 -20.36 0.97
CA THR A 119 -1.58 -19.39 1.24
C THR A 119 -2.47 -19.14 0.04
N ASN A 120 -1.88 -19.09 -1.17
CA ASN A 120 -2.65 -18.83 -2.38
C ASN A 120 -3.61 -19.99 -2.71
N ASP A 121 -3.18 -21.22 -2.49
CA ASP A 121 -4.04 -22.41 -2.67
C ASP A 121 -5.23 -22.38 -1.70
N VAL A 122 -4.99 -22.00 -0.45
CA VAL A 122 -6.08 -21.83 0.54
C VAL A 122 -7.05 -20.72 0.12
N ILE A 123 -6.53 -19.58 -0.33
CA ILE A 123 -7.37 -18.47 -0.81
C ILE A 123 -8.18 -18.89 -2.04
N GLU A 124 -7.60 -19.63 -2.96
CA GLU A 124 -8.30 -20.12 -4.14
C GLU A 124 -9.43 -21.08 -3.75
N ALA A 125 -9.14 -22.04 -2.90
CA ALA A 125 -10.16 -22.96 -2.37
C ALA A 125 -11.29 -22.22 -1.63
N ALA A 126 -10.95 -21.26 -0.75
CA ALA A 126 -11.93 -20.45 -0.03
C ALA A 126 -12.76 -19.56 -0.98
N SER A 127 -12.16 -19.09 -2.08
CA SER A 127 -12.82 -18.25 -3.09
C SER A 127 -13.89 -18.99 -3.91
N SER A 128 -13.96 -20.32 -3.80
CA SER A 128 -15.06 -21.11 -4.37
C SER A 128 -16.40 -20.82 -3.67
N LYS A 129 -16.36 -20.26 -2.46
CA LYS A 129 -17.57 -19.85 -1.75
C LYS A 129 -18.02 -18.45 -2.21
N TRP A 130 -19.25 -18.31 -2.63
CA TRP A 130 -19.83 -17.12 -3.26
C TRP A 130 -19.70 -15.81 -2.45
N ASN A 131 -19.66 -15.89 -1.13
CA ASN A 131 -19.57 -14.71 -0.25
C ASN A 131 -18.18 -14.52 0.39
N PHE A 132 -17.17 -15.23 -0.09
CA PHE A 132 -15.79 -15.00 0.34
C PHE A 132 -15.22 -13.74 -0.31
N ILE A 133 -14.68 -12.84 0.51
CA ILE A 133 -14.02 -11.63 0.02
C ILE A 133 -12.58 -11.99 -0.36
N LYS A 134 -12.33 -12.14 -1.65
CA LYS A 134 -11.01 -12.53 -2.17
C LYS A 134 -10.02 -11.40 -2.06
N LEU A 135 -9.14 -11.50 -1.08
CA LEU A 135 -7.98 -10.64 -0.86
C LEU A 135 -6.72 -11.49 -0.81
N LYS A 136 -5.57 -10.86 -1.00
CA LYS A 136 -4.26 -11.52 -0.93
C LYS A 136 -3.39 -10.88 0.14
N PRO A 137 -2.43 -11.63 0.73
CA PRO A 137 -1.39 -11.04 1.54
C PRO A 137 -0.49 -10.14 0.69
N GLY A 138 0.22 -9.22 1.35
CA GLY A 138 1.13 -8.33 0.65
C GLY A 138 1.64 -7.18 1.51
N LEU A 139 2.55 -6.43 0.95
CA LEU A 139 3.10 -5.24 1.57
C LEU A 139 2.12 -4.07 1.44
N VAL A 140 1.90 -3.36 2.52
CA VAL A 140 1.03 -2.17 2.55
C VAL A 140 1.90 -0.92 2.61
N GLY A 141 2.16 -0.36 1.45
CA GLY A 141 2.89 0.89 1.26
C GLY A 141 2.02 2.01 0.70
N GLY A 142 2.68 3.06 0.19
CA GLY A 142 2.04 4.23 -0.38
C GLY A 142 1.61 5.25 0.68
N HIS A 143 0.89 6.28 0.26
CA HIS A 143 0.56 7.42 1.12
C HIS A 143 -0.90 7.44 1.60
N CYS A 144 -1.71 6.44 1.23
CA CYS A 144 -3.10 6.34 1.67
C CYS A 144 -3.29 5.21 2.68
N ILE A 145 -3.23 3.94 2.23
CA ILE A 145 -3.59 2.79 3.08
C ILE A 145 -2.65 2.64 4.28
N SER A 146 -1.36 2.96 4.10
CA SER A 146 -0.37 2.90 5.18
C SER A 146 -0.42 4.07 6.17
N VAL A 147 -1.11 5.17 5.84
CA VAL A 147 -1.11 6.43 6.59
C VAL A 147 -2.48 6.76 7.19
N ASP A 148 -3.54 6.72 6.38
CA ASP A 148 -4.87 7.15 6.81
C ASP A 148 -5.40 6.45 8.09
N PRO A 149 -5.16 5.14 8.30
CA PRO A 149 -5.60 4.49 9.53
C PRO A 149 -5.02 5.13 10.80
N TYR A 150 -3.80 5.67 10.74
CA TYR A 150 -3.19 6.35 11.87
C TYR A 150 -3.94 7.63 12.27
N TYR A 151 -4.51 8.36 11.30
CA TYR A 151 -5.33 9.53 11.60
C TYR A 151 -6.56 9.16 12.43
N LEU A 152 -7.25 8.07 12.07
CA LEU A 152 -8.39 7.60 12.81
C LEU A 152 -8.00 6.99 14.17
N ILE A 153 -6.87 6.28 14.25
CA ILE A 153 -6.31 5.75 15.51
C ILE A 153 -6.04 6.89 16.49
N GLN A 154 -5.36 7.95 16.02
CA GLN A 154 -5.05 9.11 16.87
C GLN A 154 -6.33 9.83 17.33
N LYS A 155 -7.28 10.07 16.42
CA LYS A 155 -8.54 10.73 16.77
C LYS A 155 -9.35 9.90 17.78
N ALA A 156 -9.40 8.58 17.63
CA ALA A 156 -10.08 7.69 18.57
C ALA A 156 -9.49 7.81 19.99
N GLN A 157 -8.17 7.90 20.11
CA GLN A 157 -7.50 8.05 21.41
C GLN A 157 -7.85 9.38 22.10
N VAL A 158 -8.02 10.46 21.33
CA VAL A 158 -8.50 11.76 21.86
C VAL A 158 -9.88 11.62 22.51
N TYR A 159 -10.73 10.74 21.97
CA TYR A 159 -12.05 10.42 22.55
C TYR A 159 -12.02 9.28 23.60
N GLY A 160 -10.83 8.87 24.05
CA GLY A 160 -10.68 7.81 25.06
C GLY A 160 -10.97 6.40 24.54
N VAL A 161 -11.08 6.21 23.22
CA VAL A 161 -11.32 4.90 22.61
C VAL A 161 -10.00 4.29 22.16
N LEU A 162 -9.68 3.09 22.62
CA LEU A 162 -8.50 2.34 22.17
C LEU A 162 -8.85 1.49 20.91
N PRO A 163 -8.38 1.86 19.73
CA PRO A 163 -8.73 1.17 18.47
C PRO A 163 -7.88 -0.09 18.28
N ARG A 164 -8.16 -1.16 19.02
CA ARG A 164 -7.33 -2.38 19.12
C ARG A 164 -7.13 -3.07 17.78
N ILE A 165 -8.18 -3.24 16.98
CA ILE A 165 -8.13 -3.94 15.68
C ILE A 165 -7.25 -3.17 14.69
N MET A 166 -7.49 -1.87 14.51
CA MET A 166 -6.71 -1.05 13.57
C MET A 166 -5.25 -0.95 14.01
N SER A 167 -4.98 -0.79 15.31
CA SER A 167 -3.61 -0.73 15.83
C SER A 167 -2.86 -2.05 15.67
N ALA A 168 -3.54 -3.19 15.85
CA ALA A 168 -2.95 -4.50 15.62
C ALA A 168 -2.68 -4.73 14.13
N ALA A 169 -3.62 -4.39 13.26
CA ALA A 169 -3.48 -4.49 11.81
C ALA A 169 -2.29 -3.66 11.29
N ARG A 170 -2.17 -2.41 11.73
CA ARG A 170 -1.02 -1.57 11.34
C ARG A 170 0.31 -2.18 11.76
N ARG A 171 0.45 -2.60 13.01
CA ARG A 171 1.70 -3.25 13.47
C ARG A 171 2.04 -4.50 12.67
N LEU A 172 1.05 -5.30 12.30
CA LEU A 172 1.26 -6.50 11.49
C LEU A 172 1.71 -6.13 10.09
N ASN A 173 1.00 -5.21 9.42
CA ASN A 173 1.32 -4.76 8.07
C ASN A 173 2.67 -4.03 8.01
N ASP A 174 3.01 -3.23 9.02
CA ASP A 174 4.30 -2.54 9.09
C ASP A 174 5.47 -3.53 9.23
N GLY A 175 5.29 -4.63 9.95
CA GLY A 175 6.32 -5.65 10.12
C GLY A 175 6.43 -6.67 8.97
N MET A 176 5.67 -6.52 7.87
CA MET A 176 5.70 -7.51 6.80
C MET A 176 6.97 -7.46 5.95
N GLY A 177 7.61 -6.30 5.80
CA GLY A 177 8.91 -6.19 5.13
C GLY A 177 9.98 -7.02 5.83
N ASP A 178 10.10 -6.87 7.15
CA ASP A 178 11.00 -7.66 7.99
C ASP A 178 10.69 -9.15 7.92
N TYR A 179 9.40 -9.49 7.96
CA TYR A 179 8.98 -10.88 7.84
C TYR A 179 9.45 -11.50 6.52
N VAL A 180 9.26 -10.82 5.39
CA VAL A 180 9.70 -11.29 4.06
C VAL A 180 11.22 -11.48 4.04
N ALA A 181 11.99 -10.49 4.48
CA ALA A 181 13.44 -10.58 4.53
C ALA A 181 13.92 -11.78 5.37
N ASN A 182 13.30 -11.99 6.53
CA ASN A 182 13.61 -13.13 7.39
C ASN A 182 13.23 -14.48 6.74
N GLN A 183 12.16 -14.55 5.92
CA GLN A 183 11.86 -15.77 5.16
C GLN A 183 12.92 -16.05 4.08
N VAL A 184 13.40 -15.02 3.38
CA VAL A 184 14.51 -15.16 2.41
C VAL A 184 15.76 -15.72 3.10
N ILE A 185 16.18 -15.12 4.22
CA ILE A 185 17.33 -15.56 5.01
C ILE A 185 17.16 -17.02 5.47
N LYS A 186 15.96 -17.37 5.96
CA LYS A 186 15.67 -18.75 6.40
C LYS A 186 15.76 -19.76 5.26
N LEU A 187 15.29 -19.41 4.06
CA LEU A 187 15.37 -20.25 2.87
C LEU A 187 16.83 -20.41 2.40
N MET A 188 17.61 -19.30 2.40
CA MET A 188 19.04 -19.35 2.09
C MET A 188 19.77 -20.30 3.03
N ASN A 189 19.56 -20.17 4.33
CA ASN A 189 20.17 -21.08 5.32
C ASN A 189 19.75 -22.53 5.12
N LYS A 190 18.48 -22.81 4.84
CA LYS A 190 17.99 -24.18 4.56
C LYS A 190 18.64 -24.82 3.33
N LYS A 191 19.00 -23.99 2.34
CA LYS A 191 19.69 -24.45 1.12
C LYS A 191 21.23 -24.46 1.24
N GLY A 192 21.77 -24.09 2.40
CA GLY A 192 23.22 -24.03 2.62
C GLY A 192 23.87 -22.80 1.94
N VAL A 193 23.08 -21.79 1.58
CA VAL A 193 23.60 -20.53 1.04
C VAL A 193 24.03 -19.65 2.20
N LEU A 194 25.31 -19.24 2.20
CA LEU A 194 25.83 -18.33 3.22
C LEU A 194 25.22 -16.95 3.02
N VAL A 195 24.50 -16.45 4.01
CA VAL A 195 23.83 -15.14 3.92
C VAL A 195 24.85 -14.00 4.00
N LYS A 196 25.86 -14.15 4.85
CA LYS A 196 26.94 -13.17 4.96
C LYS A 196 27.65 -13.01 3.61
N ASP A 197 27.79 -11.77 3.17
CA ASP A 197 28.43 -11.40 1.90
C ASP A 197 27.75 -11.95 0.62
N SER A 198 26.55 -12.55 0.74
CA SER A 198 25.78 -13.02 -0.40
C SER A 198 25.35 -11.86 -1.30
N LYS A 199 25.21 -12.13 -2.61
CA LYS A 199 24.63 -11.17 -3.55
C LYS A 199 23.12 -11.39 -3.63
N ILE A 200 22.34 -10.34 -3.39
CA ILE A 200 20.85 -10.40 -3.41
C ILE A 200 20.31 -9.43 -4.45
N LEU A 201 19.41 -9.89 -5.30
CA LEU A 201 18.68 -9.06 -6.25
C LEU A 201 17.26 -8.81 -5.73
N ILE A 202 16.86 -7.56 -5.66
CA ILE A 202 15.48 -7.16 -5.40
C ILE A 202 14.89 -6.61 -6.71
N LEU A 203 13.80 -7.21 -7.18
CA LEU A 203 13.07 -6.80 -8.37
C LEU A 203 11.85 -5.95 -7.97
N GLY A 204 11.92 -4.66 -8.25
CA GLY A 204 10.91 -3.66 -7.92
C GLY A 204 11.14 -2.98 -6.57
N ILE A 205 11.04 -1.65 -6.55
CA ILE A 205 11.12 -0.80 -5.35
C ILE A 205 9.93 0.15 -5.21
N THR A 206 9.15 0.35 -6.26
CA THR A 206 7.95 1.19 -6.19
C THR A 206 6.90 0.59 -5.26
N PHE A 207 5.96 1.40 -4.74
CA PHE A 207 4.98 0.88 -3.78
C PHE A 207 3.92 -0.03 -4.44
N LYS A 208 3.73 0.08 -5.76
CA LYS A 208 2.82 -0.78 -6.54
C LYS A 208 3.29 -0.94 -7.99
N GLU A 209 2.73 -1.93 -8.68
CA GLU A 209 3.08 -2.29 -10.05
C GLU A 209 2.74 -1.18 -11.06
N ASN A 210 3.63 -1.02 -12.05
CA ASN A 210 3.50 -0.13 -13.21
C ASN A 210 3.23 1.34 -12.83
N CYS A 211 3.86 1.80 -11.76
CA CYS A 211 3.72 3.15 -11.24
C CYS A 211 5.09 3.64 -10.74
N PRO A 212 5.52 4.87 -11.07
CA PRO A 212 6.83 5.39 -10.66
C PRO A 212 6.86 5.92 -9.21
N ASP A 213 5.79 5.76 -8.45
CA ASP A 213 5.67 6.28 -7.08
C ASP A 213 6.41 5.38 -6.09
N ILE A 214 7.35 5.98 -5.36
CA ILE A 214 8.21 5.30 -4.38
C ILE A 214 7.83 5.59 -2.92
N ARG A 215 6.84 6.48 -2.69
CA ARG A 215 6.50 6.95 -1.34
C ARG A 215 6.08 5.81 -0.42
N ASN A 216 6.68 5.73 0.76
CA ASN A 216 6.40 4.73 1.80
C ASN A 216 6.43 3.28 1.26
N THR A 217 7.29 2.99 0.30
CA THR A 217 7.43 1.62 -0.20
C THR A 217 7.98 0.70 0.88
N LYS A 218 7.32 -0.42 1.10
CA LYS A 218 7.73 -1.44 2.08
C LYS A 218 8.87 -2.34 1.58
N ILE A 219 9.31 -2.16 0.34
CA ILE A 219 10.51 -2.83 -0.18
C ILE A 219 11.77 -2.28 0.50
N VAL A 220 11.73 -1.03 0.95
CA VAL A 220 12.83 -0.44 1.73
C VAL A 220 13.05 -1.20 3.05
N ASP A 221 11.98 -1.66 3.71
CA ASP A 221 12.09 -2.47 4.93
C ASP A 221 12.76 -3.82 4.63
N ILE A 222 12.39 -4.47 3.51
CA ILE A 222 13.06 -5.70 3.04
C ILE A 222 14.55 -5.44 2.78
N TYR A 223 14.86 -4.37 2.04
CA TYR A 223 16.25 -3.97 1.76
C TYR A 223 17.02 -3.75 3.05
N SER A 224 16.48 -2.97 3.98
CA SER A 224 17.14 -2.61 5.22
C SER A 224 17.45 -3.83 6.08
N THR A 225 16.48 -4.73 6.25
CA THR A 225 16.66 -5.97 7.02
C THR A 225 17.69 -6.89 6.35
N LEU A 226 17.65 -7.06 5.02
CA LEU A 226 18.65 -7.87 4.31
C LEU A 226 20.04 -7.24 4.38
N ASN A 227 20.13 -5.91 4.36
CA ASN A 227 21.41 -5.18 4.42
C ASN A 227 22.13 -5.31 5.78
N GLU A 228 21.43 -5.70 6.84
CA GLU A 228 22.05 -6.05 8.12
C GLU A 228 22.92 -7.31 8.01
N TYR A 229 22.66 -8.19 7.05
CA TYR A 229 23.35 -9.47 6.86
C TYR A 229 24.31 -9.46 5.67
N SER A 230 23.99 -8.71 4.61
CA SER A 230 24.82 -8.55 3.44
C SER A 230 24.68 -7.17 2.81
N SER A 231 25.79 -6.50 2.55
CA SER A 231 25.83 -5.19 1.87
C SER A 231 25.78 -5.29 0.33
N ASN A 232 25.74 -6.50 -0.24
CA ASN A 232 25.76 -6.73 -1.68
C ASN A 232 24.35 -6.86 -2.27
N ILE A 233 23.51 -5.86 -2.01
CA ILE A 233 22.12 -5.86 -2.50
C ILE A 233 22.03 -4.98 -3.74
N VAL A 234 21.54 -5.56 -4.83
CA VAL A 234 21.22 -4.86 -6.07
C VAL A 234 19.70 -4.70 -6.15
N VAL A 235 19.24 -3.48 -6.42
CA VAL A 235 17.82 -3.19 -6.64
C VAL A 235 17.61 -2.81 -8.09
N TYR A 236 16.71 -3.49 -8.76
CA TYR A 236 16.30 -3.21 -10.12
C TYR A 236 14.82 -2.81 -10.16
N ASP A 237 14.51 -1.70 -10.80
CA ASP A 237 13.11 -1.28 -11.03
C ASP A 237 13.00 -0.45 -12.32
N PRO A 238 12.20 -0.89 -13.31
CA PRO A 238 12.08 -0.20 -14.60
C PRO A 238 11.21 1.07 -14.54
N TRP A 239 10.52 1.33 -13.43
CA TRP A 239 9.61 2.46 -13.26
C TRP A 239 10.13 3.52 -12.30
N ALA A 240 11.00 3.13 -11.36
CA ALA A 240 11.49 4.04 -10.34
C ALA A 240 12.48 5.06 -10.92
N ASP A 241 12.35 6.30 -10.46
CA ASP A 241 13.37 7.33 -10.69
C ASP A 241 14.53 7.10 -9.71
N SER A 242 15.68 6.65 -10.25
CA SER A 242 16.85 6.25 -9.45
C SER A 242 17.41 7.40 -8.60
N GLU A 243 17.34 8.66 -9.09
CA GLU A 243 17.82 9.81 -8.34
C GLU A 243 16.90 10.13 -7.16
N LYS A 244 15.59 10.00 -7.35
CA LYS A 244 14.61 10.19 -6.26
C LYS A 244 14.76 9.10 -5.20
N VAL A 245 14.89 7.83 -5.60
CA VAL A 245 15.12 6.72 -4.66
C VAL A 245 16.40 6.94 -3.85
N PHE A 246 17.47 7.33 -4.52
CA PHE A 246 18.74 7.61 -3.82
C PHE A 246 18.63 8.78 -2.84
N ARG A 247 17.94 9.86 -3.24
CA ARG A 247 17.75 11.03 -2.37
C ARG A 247 16.91 10.71 -1.15
N GLU A 248 15.87 9.88 -1.30
CA GLU A 248 14.91 9.60 -0.23
C GLU A 248 15.37 8.45 0.68
N TYR A 249 15.97 7.40 0.11
CA TYR A 249 16.30 6.18 0.83
C TYR A 249 17.79 5.83 0.87
N GLY A 250 18.64 6.55 0.15
CA GLY A 250 20.06 6.20 0.02
C GLY A 250 20.34 4.94 -0.82
N ILE A 251 19.32 4.41 -1.49
CA ILE A 251 19.40 3.16 -2.26
C ILE A 251 19.66 3.47 -3.73
N ARG A 252 20.65 2.81 -4.31
CA ARG A 252 20.90 2.89 -5.76
C ARG A 252 20.04 1.87 -6.50
N VAL A 253 19.35 2.33 -7.56
CA VAL A 253 18.47 1.50 -8.37
C VAL A 253 18.99 1.44 -9.79
N ILE A 254 19.02 0.24 -10.35
CA ILE A 254 19.28 -0.02 -11.77
C ILE A 254 17.92 0.02 -12.49
N ASN A 255 17.84 0.77 -13.60
CA ASN A 255 16.61 0.92 -14.38
C ASN A 255 16.82 0.88 -15.90
N ASN A 256 17.98 0.39 -16.36
CA ASN A 256 18.24 0.06 -17.76
C ASN A 256 17.49 -1.22 -18.18
N ASP A 257 17.80 -1.79 -19.36
CA ASP A 257 17.20 -3.06 -19.76
C ASP A 257 17.62 -4.17 -18.79
N ILE A 258 16.65 -4.97 -18.33
CA ILE A 258 16.92 -6.08 -17.40
C ILE A 258 17.77 -7.18 -18.04
N ASP A 259 17.76 -7.26 -19.37
CA ASP A 259 18.59 -8.21 -20.11
C ASP A 259 20.09 -7.83 -20.09
N ASP A 260 20.39 -6.56 -19.78
CA ASP A 260 21.78 -6.10 -19.55
C ASP A 260 22.33 -6.53 -18.19
N LEU A 261 21.48 -7.01 -17.27
CA LEU A 261 21.89 -7.48 -15.96
C LEU A 261 22.53 -8.87 -16.04
N GLN A 262 23.83 -8.89 -16.29
CA GLN A 262 24.63 -10.12 -16.44
C GLN A 262 25.10 -10.71 -15.10
N GLU A 263 24.98 -9.96 -14.02
CA GLU A 263 25.38 -10.42 -12.68
C GLU A 263 24.51 -11.59 -12.22
N LYS A 264 25.13 -12.44 -11.36
CA LYS A 264 24.47 -13.58 -10.74
C LYS A 264 24.37 -13.37 -9.24
N PHE A 265 23.28 -13.90 -8.68
CA PHE A 265 22.86 -13.66 -7.30
C PHE A 265 22.61 -14.97 -6.54
N ASP A 266 22.79 -14.93 -5.25
CA ASP A 266 22.50 -16.04 -4.34
C ASP A 266 21.02 -16.08 -3.94
N ALA A 267 20.36 -14.93 -4.01
CA ALA A 267 18.91 -14.82 -3.84
C ALA A 267 18.31 -13.76 -4.76
N VAL A 268 17.06 -13.99 -5.19
CA VAL A 268 16.23 -13.07 -5.95
C VAL A 268 14.91 -12.86 -5.21
N VAL A 269 14.53 -11.62 -4.95
CA VAL A 269 13.27 -11.25 -4.30
C VAL A 269 12.43 -10.47 -5.29
N LEU A 270 11.30 -11.03 -5.73
CA LEU A 270 10.31 -10.30 -6.51
C LEU A 270 9.44 -9.49 -5.55
N GLY A 271 9.78 -8.21 -5.38
CA GLY A 271 9.10 -7.29 -4.46
C GLY A 271 7.85 -6.66 -5.07
N VAL A 272 7.92 -6.25 -6.34
CA VAL A 272 6.82 -5.59 -7.06
C VAL A 272 6.57 -6.30 -8.39
N ALA A 273 5.31 -6.61 -8.70
CA ALA A 273 4.93 -7.37 -9.89
C ALA A 273 4.72 -6.47 -11.12
N HIS A 274 5.77 -5.73 -11.53
CA HIS A 274 5.71 -4.98 -12.78
C HIS A 274 5.42 -5.89 -13.97
N SER A 275 4.77 -5.36 -14.98
CA SER A 275 4.42 -6.12 -16.20
C SER A 275 5.64 -6.74 -16.88
N GLN A 276 6.80 -6.09 -16.78
CA GLN A 276 8.08 -6.57 -17.30
C GLN A 276 8.56 -7.86 -16.62
N PHE A 277 8.12 -8.14 -15.39
CA PHE A 277 8.56 -9.33 -14.65
C PHE A 277 7.65 -10.55 -14.84
N LYS A 278 6.47 -10.41 -15.44
CA LYS A 278 5.48 -11.50 -15.56
C LYS A 278 5.98 -12.72 -16.33
N ASN A 279 6.83 -12.50 -17.33
CA ASN A 279 7.31 -13.55 -18.21
C ASN A 279 8.83 -13.78 -18.11
N ILE A 280 9.46 -13.20 -17.06
CA ILE A 280 10.90 -13.32 -16.90
C ILE A 280 11.25 -14.65 -16.23
N ASP A 281 12.25 -15.32 -16.77
CA ASP A 281 12.87 -16.43 -16.04
C ASP A 281 13.74 -15.86 -14.91
N VAL A 282 13.17 -15.75 -13.71
CA VAL A 282 13.87 -15.20 -12.54
C VAL A 282 15.04 -16.08 -12.10
N ARG A 283 15.00 -17.40 -12.42
CA ARG A 283 16.11 -18.29 -12.06
C ARG A 283 17.35 -18.04 -12.90
N ARG A 284 17.24 -17.39 -14.04
CA ARG A 284 18.41 -17.00 -14.86
C ARG A 284 19.39 -16.08 -14.10
N PHE A 285 18.92 -15.37 -13.10
CA PHE A 285 19.74 -14.48 -12.29
C PHE A 285 20.50 -15.21 -11.15
N LEU A 286 20.17 -16.46 -10.87
CA LEU A 286 20.84 -17.19 -9.81
C LEU A 286 22.28 -17.62 -10.22
N SER A 287 23.20 -17.51 -9.26
CA SER A 287 24.60 -17.95 -9.42
C SER A 287 24.69 -19.49 -9.50
N HIS A 288 23.79 -20.17 -8.77
CA HIS A 288 23.78 -21.63 -8.62
C HIS A 288 22.34 -22.14 -8.60
N GLY A 289 22.16 -23.40 -8.97
CA GLY A 289 20.83 -24.01 -8.98
C GLY A 289 20.16 -24.12 -7.60
N TYR A 290 20.92 -23.94 -6.53
CA TYR A 290 20.42 -23.92 -5.15
C TYR A 290 20.16 -22.51 -4.59
N GLY A 291 20.35 -21.45 -5.37
CA GLY A 291 19.98 -20.09 -4.98
C GLY A 291 18.48 -19.98 -4.66
N VAL A 292 18.09 -18.90 -3.99
CA VAL A 292 16.71 -18.70 -3.48
C VAL A 292 15.96 -17.71 -4.36
N VAL A 293 14.70 -18.04 -4.70
CA VAL A 293 13.73 -17.12 -5.30
C VAL A 293 12.55 -16.96 -4.34
N TYR A 294 12.27 -15.73 -3.94
CA TYR A 294 11.12 -15.41 -3.10
C TYR A 294 10.17 -14.44 -3.83
N ASP A 295 8.90 -14.82 -3.95
CA ASP A 295 7.88 -14.02 -4.63
C ASP A 295 6.93 -13.38 -3.62
N VAL A 296 7.10 -12.08 -3.37
CA VAL A 296 6.24 -11.32 -2.44
C VAL A 296 4.81 -11.16 -2.95
N LYS A 297 4.63 -11.23 -4.27
CA LYS A 297 3.34 -10.93 -4.93
C LYS A 297 2.56 -12.19 -5.31
N GLY A 298 3.18 -13.36 -5.25
CA GLY A 298 2.56 -14.63 -5.63
C GLY A 298 2.11 -14.66 -7.09
N VAL A 299 2.95 -14.16 -8.00
CA VAL A 299 2.64 -14.06 -9.44
C VAL A 299 3.48 -15.00 -10.31
N LEU A 300 4.57 -15.54 -9.77
CA LEU A 300 5.42 -16.51 -10.44
C LEU A 300 4.87 -17.93 -10.28
N GLY A 301 5.21 -18.81 -11.24
CA GLY A 301 4.91 -20.24 -11.13
C GLY A 301 5.63 -20.89 -9.94
N THR A 302 4.98 -21.87 -9.33
CA THR A 302 5.51 -22.55 -8.14
C THR A 302 6.84 -23.25 -8.38
N GLU A 303 7.10 -23.67 -9.61
CA GLU A 303 8.37 -24.28 -10.05
C GLU A 303 9.54 -23.29 -10.10
N ALA A 304 9.24 -22.00 -10.22
CA ALA A 304 10.23 -20.94 -10.31
C ALA A 304 10.66 -20.36 -8.95
N ILE A 305 9.94 -20.68 -7.87
CA ILE A 305 10.11 -20.06 -6.57
C ILE A 305 10.47 -21.07 -5.47
N ASP A 306 11.02 -20.58 -4.38
CA ASP A 306 11.33 -21.34 -3.18
C ASP A 306 10.42 -20.94 -2.01
N GLY A 307 9.76 -19.80 -2.12
CA GLY A 307 8.75 -19.32 -1.18
C GLY A 307 8.00 -18.11 -1.70
N ARG A 308 6.81 -17.89 -1.12
CA ARG A 308 5.97 -16.72 -1.40
C ARG A 308 5.15 -16.32 -0.16
N LEU A 309 4.54 -15.12 -0.20
CA LEU A 309 3.53 -14.73 0.78
C LEU A 309 2.22 -15.44 0.54
#